data_ac72a29de555d0c76ddd76c105390905
#
_entry.id   ac72a29de555d0c76ddd76c105390905
#
_cell.length_a   1.000
_cell.length_b   1.000
_cell.length_c   1.000
_cell.angle_alpha   90.00
_cell.angle_beta   90.00
_cell.angle_gamma   90.00
#
_symmetry.space_group_name_H-M   'P 1'
#
loop_
_entity.id
_entity.type
_entity.pdbx_description
1 polymer ?
#
loop_
_entity_poly.entity_id
_entity_poly.type
_entity_poly.pdbx_seq_one_letter_code
_entity_poly.pdbx_strand_id
1 'polypeptide(L)'
;MPRNGMEAILMAARWFAGRQGGQGGAGAGPGSSARTAGRRPKRGGRRRIVMVLAVGLPTLFIVLGLLSTFYTELLWYRETGFEGVFLTRIWARLAVGAAGGAVFVVVFFLNVYLARRISPRIRLMGKSGPNDVLELVPTEEGTVTKVLLGITLALGFFFALGTGNLWQDILLLVNRVPFSYADPVFGRDASFFVFVVPVASSIASFLGFTIFLTFVGTVGVYVFGRAARVEGERRLLLAPHVKAHLSSLAAAGLLVKAADYILSSWKLVWSPRGVVFGASYTDVNAQLPVFRILAVVSVIAAVIFLVNIHYRGWRLPAAAVGLLAIVWLLAGQVYPAVLQQYRVSPNEIVAEGPYIRENIQATRFAFGVADVTPAPFPLGGELTAADIASNAPTIDNVRLWDPRPLLDAYGQLQELRPYYTFHDVDVDRYTIGGEYRQVTLSGRELDQSKLDSRARTWVNDHLTYTHGYGAVVSRVNGATSEGLPDFLVQDIPPLSVHPDLVITRPEIYFGEVGGDYVLVRTAAKEFDYGKGNENVYSTYEGTGGVEINSLARKIAFSFRFGTLKLLLNNDLRPDSVSYTHLTLPTILRV
;
A
#
# COMPACT_ATOMS: atom_id res chain seq x y z
N MET A 1 0.40 8.74 -7.74
CA MET A 1 1.80 9.15 -8.08
C MET A 1 1.72 10.16 -9.20
N PRO A 2 2.15 11.40 -9.03
CA PRO A 2 2.05 12.41 -10.07
C PRO A 2 3.06 12.12 -11.20
N ARG A 3 2.58 12.13 -12.44
CA ARG A 3 3.36 11.92 -13.67
C ARG A 3 4.49 12.93 -13.91
N ASN A 4 4.54 14.01 -13.17
CA ASN A 4 5.45 15.15 -13.43
C ASN A 4 6.91 14.94 -13.01
N GLY A 5 7.23 13.94 -12.16
CA GLY A 5 8.61 13.70 -11.74
C GLY A 5 9.48 12.97 -12.78
N MET A 6 8.86 12.17 -13.64
CA MET A 6 9.59 11.36 -14.63
C MET A 6 9.95 12.17 -15.89
N GLU A 7 9.14 13.17 -16.25
CA GLU A 7 9.45 14.06 -17.39
C GLU A 7 10.62 15.00 -17.11
N ALA A 8 10.76 15.48 -15.86
CA ALA A 8 11.91 16.30 -15.47
C ALA A 8 13.23 15.54 -15.54
N ILE A 9 13.23 14.25 -15.19
CA ILE A 9 14.42 13.39 -15.27
C ILE A 9 14.76 13.07 -16.73
N LEU A 10 13.75 12.88 -17.58
CA LEU A 10 13.95 12.61 -19.02
C LEU A 10 14.41 13.86 -19.79
N MET A 11 13.99 15.06 -19.40
CA MET A 11 14.52 16.31 -19.97
C MET A 11 15.97 16.54 -19.58
N ALA A 12 16.35 16.30 -18.34
CA ALA A 12 17.74 16.40 -17.90
C ALA A 12 18.66 15.40 -18.62
N ALA A 13 18.20 14.17 -18.87
CA ALA A 13 18.94 13.17 -19.60
C ALA A 13 19.12 13.52 -21.09
N ARG A 14 18.12 14.14 -21.73
CA ARG A 14 18.22 14.60 -23.12
C ARG A 14 19.16 15.79 -23.29
N TRP A 15 19.29 16.66 -22.29
CA TRP A 15 20.20 17.82 -22.33
C TRP A 15 21.68 17.39 -22.25
N PHE A 16 21.97 16.27 -21.56
CA PHE A 16 23.33 15.72 -21.48
C PHE A 16 23.75 14.88 -22.69
N ALA A 17 22.82 14.29 -23.43
CA ALA A 17 23.11 13.45 -24.60
C ALA A 17 23.36 14.25 -25.90
N GLY A 18 23.01 15.53 -25.95
CA GLY A 18 23.04 16.36 -27.16
C GLY A 18 24.38 17.04 -27.48
N ARG A 19 25.48 16.76 -26.78
CA ARG A 19 26.77 17.48 -26.95
C ARG A 19 27.96 16.57 -27.26
N GLN A 20 27.80 15.62 -28.17
CA GLN A 20 28.95 14.94 -28.82
C GLN A 20 28.62 14.71 -30.29
N GLY A 21 29.08 15.64 -31.13
CA GLY A 21 29.04 15.47 -32.57
C GLY A 21 29.50 16.73 -33.31
N GLY A 22 30.73 16.70 -33.80
CA GLY A 22 31.24 17.74 -34.71
C GLY A 22 32.77 17.66 -34.87
N GLN A 23 33.24 16.82 -35.76
CA GLN A 23 34.06 17.06 -36.97
C GLN A 23 35.42 17.70 -36.69
N GLY A 24 36.61 17.14 -37.02
CA GLY A 24 37.03 16.57 -38.33
C GLY A 24 37.89 17.58 -39.08
N GLY A 25 39.19 17.32 -39.25
CA GLY A 25 40.04 18.14 -40.11
C GLY A 25 41.53 17.79 -39.96
N ALA A 26 42.08 17.19 -41.02
CA ALA A 26 43.43 16.71 -41.14
C ALA A 26 44.47 17.83 -41.40
N GLY A 27 45.73 17.59 -41.03
CA GLY A 27 46.86 18.42 -41.45
C GLY A 27 48.18 17.93 -40.85
N ALA A 28 49.02 17.35 -41.68
CA ALA A 28 50.33 16.78 -41.35
C ALA A 28 51.46 17.84 -41.32
N GLY A 29 52.52 17.56 -40.54
CA GLY A 29 53.82 18.18 -40.67
C GLY A 29 54.76 17.98 -39.47
N PRO A 30 55.99 17.49 -39.62
CA PRO A 30 56.80 17.09 -38.51
C PRO A 30 57.82 18.16 -38.07
N GLY A 31 58.07 18.27 -36.77
CA GLY A 31 59.07 19.18 -36.21
C GLY A 31 59.47 18.79 -34.80
N SER A 32 60.72 18.45 -34.71
CA SER A 32 61.57 17.98 -33.61
C SER A 32 61.49 18.71 -32.26
N SER A 33 61.77 17.93 -31.21
CA SER A 33 62.57 18.20 -30.00
C SER A 33 62.11 19.28 -29.01
N ALA A 34 61.80 18.82 -27.81
CA ALA A 34 62.43 19.17 -26.52
C ALA A 34 61.65 18.57 -25.35
N ARG A 35 62.31 17.65 -24.63
CA ARG A 35 61.77 17.10 -23.35
C ARG A 35 61.87 18.18 -22.28
N THR A 36 60.74 18.75 -21.90
CA THR A 36 60.58 19.42 -20.61
C THR A 36 59.61 18.56 -19.78
N ALA A 37 60.12 18.07 -18.66
CA ALA A 37 59.36 17.31 -17.68
C ALA A 37 58.30 18.22 -17.00
N GLY A 38 57.13 18.35 -17.62
CA GLY A 38 55.97 19.04 -17.06
C GLY A 38 55.28 18.12 -16.06
N ARG A 39 55.25 18.53 -14.79
CA ARG A 39 54.46 17.94 -13.72
C ARG A 39 52.99 17.83 -14.17
N ARG A 40 52.51 16.60 -14.44
CA ARG A 40 51.10 16.33 -14.71
C ARG A 40 50.28 16.76 -13.50
N PRO A 41 49.31 17.67 -13.62
CA PRO A 41 48.43 18.03 -12.52
C PRO A 41 47.61 16.81 -12.10
N LYS A 42 47.51 16.57 -10.79
CA LYS A 42 46.70 15.48 -10.19
C LYS A 42 45.22 15.63 -10.60
N ARG A 43 44.83 15.07 -11.74
CA ARG A 43 43.44 15.05 -12.27
C ARG A 43 42.45 14.23 -11.42
N GLY A 44 42.90 13.58 -10.31
CA GLY A 44 42.07 12.72 -9.49
C GLY A 44 41.10 13.46 -8.55
N GLY A 45 41.49 14.67 -8.06
CA GLY A 45 40.69 15.41 -7.08
C GLY A 45 39.38 15.96 -7.66
N ARG A 46 39.46 16.58 -8.86
CA ARG A 46 38.30 17.21 -9.50
C ARG A 46 37.21 16.19 -9.92
N ARG A 47 37.63 15.00 -10.39
CA ARG A 47 36.68 13.91 -10.69
C ARG A 47 35.98 13.37 -9.44
N ARG A 48 36.69 13.25 -8.31
CA ARG A 48 36.07 12.83 -7.02
C ARG A 48 35.07 13.86 -6.51
N ILE A 49 35.41 15.14 -6.58
CA ILE A 49 34.48 16.22 -6.19
C ILE A 49 33.22 16.22 -7.06
N VAL A 50 33.38 16.12 -8.38
CA VAL A 50 32.24 16.04 -9.32
C VAL A 50 31.37 14.81 -9.07
N MET A 51 31.99 13.66 -8.77
CA MET A 51 31.26 12.43 -8.45
C MET A 51 30.52 12.53 -7.11
N VAL A 52 31.14 13.11 -6.08
CA VAL A 52 30.50 13.36 -4.77
C VAL A 52 29.35 14.34 -4.91
N LEU A 53 29.49 15.40 -5.69
CA LEU A 53 28.42 16.36 -5.94
C LEU A 53 27.29 15.74 -6.80
N ALA A 54 27.64 14.96 -7.82
CA ALA A 54 26.67 14.33 -8.72
C ALA A 54 25.79 13.26 -8.03
N VAL A 55 26.30 12.61 -6.99
CA VAL A 55 25.55 11.62 -6.21
C VAL A 55 25.00 12.24 -4.90
N GLY A 56 25.81 13.06 -4.25
CA GLY A 56 25.47 13.64 -2.95
C GLY A 56 24.32 14.64 -3.00
N LEU A 57 24.26 15.51 -4.02
CA LEU A 57 23.18 16.49 -4.15
C LEU A 57 21.79 15.84 -4.39
N PRO A 58 21.62 14.91 -5.35
CA PRO A 58 20.36 14.21 -5.51
C PRO A 58 19.97 13.42 -4.25
N THR A 59 20.94 12.75 -3.61
CA THR A 59 20.69 12.02 -2.37
C THR A 59 20.23 12.94 -1.25
N LEU A 60 20.88 14.09 -1.07
CA LEU A 60 20.48 15.11 -0.10
C LEU A 60 19.07 15.63 -0.38
N PHE A 61 18.76 15.90 -1.65
CA PHE A 61 17.43 16.37 -2.04
C PHE A 61 16.34 15.33 -1.75
N ILE A 62 16.60 14.06 -2.04
CA ILE A 62 15.69 12.96 -1.72
C ILE A 62 15.50 12.84 -0.19
N VAL A 63 16.58 12.90 0.58
CA VAL A 63 16.50 12.82 2.05
C VAL A 63 15.71 13.99 2.62
N LEU A 64 15.97 15.21 2.16
CA LEU A 64 15.22 16.40 2.57
C LEU A 64 13.73 16.27 2.20
N GLY A 65 13.40 15.75 1.03
CA GLY A 65 12.02 15.47 0.62
C GLY A 65 11.33 14.47 1.53
N LEU A 66 12.01 13.36 1.87
CA LEU A 66 11.47 12.35 2.80
C LEU A 66 11.27 12.91 4.22
N LEU A 67 12.25 13.68 4.72
CA LEU A 67 12.15 14.34 6.04
C LEU A 67 11.03 15.38 6.07
N SER A 68 10.88 16.15 4.98
CA SER A 68 9.80 17.14 4.86
C SER A 68 8.43 16.45 4.85
N THR A 69 8.27 15.36 4.08
CA THR A 69 7.03 14.58 4.07
C THR A 69 6.73 14.02 5.46
N PHE A 70 7.71 13.43 6.11
CA PHE A 70 7.55 12.91 7.48
C PHE A 70 7.13 14.01 8.46
N TYR A 71 7.80 15.17 8.43
CA TYR A 71 7.55 16.27 9.33
C TYR A 71 6.17 16.91 9.10
N THR A 72 5.79 17.13 7.84
CA THR A 72 4.47 17.70 7.51
C THR A 72 3.33 16.75 7.84
N GLU A 73 3.50 15.41 7.64
CA GLU A 73 2.51 14.43 8.10
C GLU A 73 2.39 14.41 9.63
N LEU A 74 3.51 14.47 10.36
CA LEU A 74 3.48 14.54 11.82
C LEU A 74 2.72 15.77 12.31
N LEU A 75 2.93 16.94 11.69
CA LEU A 75 2.22 18.18 12.03
C LEU A 75 0.71 18.02 11.80
N TRP A 76 0.33 17.36 10.74
CA TRP A 76 -1.05 17.06 10.38
C TRP A 76 -1.73 16.13 11.39
N TYR A 77 -1.09 15.00 11.70
CA TYR A 77 -1.61 14.08 12.72
C TYR A 77 -1.70 14.73 14.11
N ARG A 78 -0.80 15.67 14.40
CA ARG A 78 -0.84 16.44 15.66
C ARG A 78 -2.00 17.41 15.68
N GLU A 79 -2.27 18.09 14.59
CA GLU A 79 -3.37 19.02 14.45
C GLU A 79 -4.73 18.32 14.60
N THR A 80 -4.90 17.15 13.99
CA THR A 80 -6.12 16.34 14.10
C THR A 80 -6.24 15.57 15.43
N GLY A 81 -5.26 15.66 16.34
CA GLY A 81 -5.26 14.93 17.62
C GLY A 81 -4.84 13.46 17.52
N PHE A 82 -4.41 12.99 16.35
CA PHE A 82 -4.03 11.59 16.09
C PHE A 82 -2.51 11.36 16.04
N GLU A 83 -1.70 12.20 16.68
CA GLU A 83 -0.24 12.03 16.75
C GLU A 83 0.17 10.63 17.24
N GLY A 84 -0.56 10.10 18.24
CA GLY A 84 -0.33 8.75 18.76
C GLY A 84 -0.46 7.65 17.71
N VAL A 85 -1.43 7.77 16.79
CA VAL A 85 -1.63 6.82 15.68
C VAL A 85 -0.44 6.85 14.73
N PHE A 86 0.02 8.05 14.36
CA PHE A 86 1.19 8.22 13.50
C PHE A 86 2.45 7.58 14.11
N LEU A 87 2.73 7.90 15.37
CA LEU A 87 3.91 7.37 16.06
C LEU A 87 3.83 5.85 16.25
N THR A 88 2.66 5.31 16.60
CA THR A 88 2.44 3.86 16.71
C THR A 88 2.73 3.16 15.39
N ARG A 89 2.25 3.69 14.26
CA ARG A 89 2.55 3.17 12.92
C ARG A 89 4.06 3.11 12.65
N ILE A 90 4.76 4.18 12.95
CA ILE A 90 6.22 4.27 12.71
C ILE A 90 6.99 3.28 13.59
N TRP A 91 6.74 3.30 14.91
CA TRP A 91 7.45 2.43 15.86
C TRP A 91 7.13 0.96 15.64
N ALA A 92 5.88 0.60 15.38
CA ALA A 92 5.50 -0.77 15.06
C ALA A 92 6.20 -1.26 13.79
N ARG A 93 6.21 -0.44 12.73
CA ARG A 93 6.91 -0.78 11.48
C ARG A 93 8.40 -0.98 11.67
N LEU A 94 9.05 -0.09 12.43
CA LEU A 94 10.48 -0.20 12.74
C LEU A 94 10.78 -1.42 13.62
N ALA A 95 9.99 -1.67 14.66
CA ALA A 95 10.18 -2.80 15.56
C ALA A 95 10.03 -4.15 14.84
N VAL A 96 8.96 -4.31 14.06
CA VAL A 96 8.70 -5.52 13.27
C VAL A 96 9.79 -5.72 12.21
N GLY A 97 10.16 -4.64 11.52
CA GLY A 97 11.24 -4.66 10.53
C GLY A 97 12.58 -5.05 11.16
N ALA A 98 12.95 -4.42 12.26
CA ALA A 98 14.20 -4.73 12.97
C ALA A 98 14.23 -6.18 13.47
N ALA A 99 13.12 -6.68 14.02
CA ALA A 99 13.01 -8.08 14.47
C ALA A 99 13.20 -9.05 13.30
N GLY A 100 12.50 -8.85 12.17
CA GLY A 100 12.64 -9.69 10.99
C GLY A 100 14.04 -9.63 10.39
N GLY A 101 14.60 -8.42 10.23
CA GLY A 101 15.98 -8.24 9.75
C GLY A 101 17.00 -8.92 10.67
N ALA A 102 16.86 -8.80 11.99
CA ALA A 102 17.75 -9.44 12.95
C ALA A 102 17.68 -10.98 12.86
N VAL A 103 16.47 -11.56 12.79
CA VAL A 103 16.30 -13.01 12.61
C VAL A 103 16.98 -13.49 11.34
N PHE A 104 16.78 -12.79 10.21
CA PHE A 104 17.47 -13.11 8.97
C PHE A 104 18.99 -13.06 9.12
N VAL A 105 19.53 -11.95 9.66
CA VAL A 105 20.97 -11.77 9.86
C VAL A 105 21.56 -12.89 10.70
N VAL A 106 20.92 -13.22 11.82
CA VAL A 106 21.40 -14.28 12.73
C VAL A 106 21.39 -15.63 12.01
N VAL A 107 20.28 -16.03 11.40
CA VAL A 107 20.15 -17.33 10.74
C VAL A 107 21.11 -17.43 9.56
N PHE A 108 21.14 -16.45 8.69
CA PHE A 108 21.99 -16.47 7.50
C PHE A 108 23.47 -16.40 7.87
N PHE A 109 23.87 -15.43 8.71
CA PHE A 109 25.27 -15.24 9.07
C PHE A 109 25.86 -16.45 9.79
N LEU A 110 25.16 -17.00 10.79
CA LEU A 110 25.64 -18.16 11.54
C LEU A 110 25.91 -19.37 10.63
N ASN A 111 24.97 -19.65 9.70
CA ASN A 111 25.12 -20.80 8.81
C ASN A 111 26.23 -20.57 7.77
N VAL A 112 26.31 -19.40 7.16
CA VAL A 112 27.35 -19.05 6.19
C VAL A 112 28.72 -19.00 6.88
N TYR A 113 28.81 -18.46 8.09
CA TYR A 113 30.03 -18.45 8.90
C TYR A 113 30.46 -19.86 9.29
N LEU A 114 29.53 -20.70 9.73
CA LEU A 114 29.78 -22.11 10.05
C LEU A 114 30.28 -22.87 8.83
N ALA A 115 29.61 -22.70 7.68
CA ALA A 115 30.01 -23.31 6.42
C ALA A 115 31.45 -22.93 6.05
N ARG A 116 31.81 -21.66 6.22
CA ARG A 116 33.16 -21.18 5.99
C ARG A 116 34.18 -21.78 6.95
N ARG A 117 33.85 -21.86 8.26
CA ARG A 117 34.77 -22.38 9.28
C ARG A 117 35.07 -23.88 9.08
N ILE A 118 34.08 -24.63 8.58
CA ILE A 118 34.20 -26.06 8.31
C ILE A 118 34.81 -26.34 6.94
N SER A 119 34.70 -25.38 5.97
CA SER A 119 35.25 -25.53 4.63
C SER A 119 36.76 -25.29 4.60
N PRO A 120 37.54 -25.96 3.69
CA PRO A 120 38.91 -25.58 3.41
C PRO A 120 39.02 -24.10 3.03
N ARG A 121 40.19 -23.48 3.26
CA ARG A 121 40.43 -22.04 3.06
C ARG A 121 39.96 -21.56 1.68
N ILE A 122 39.09 -20.57 1.66
CA ILE A 122 38.62 -19.89 0.44
C ILE A 122 39.78 -19.05 -0.10
N ARG A 123 40.12 -19.28 -1.36
CA ARG A 123 41.08 -18.43 -2.10
C ARG A 123 40.30 -17.61 -3.13
N LEU A 124 40.37 -16.29 -3.08
CA LEU A 124 39.78 -15.43 -4.11
C LEU A 124 40.62 -15.44 -5.35
N MET A 125 40.00 -15.36 -6.52
CA MET A 125 40.68 -15.34 -7.82
C MET A 125 41.48 -14.05 -8.01
N GLY A 126 42.80 -14.14 -8.22
CA GLY A 126 43.66 -13.03 -8.59
C GLY A 126 44.34 -13.32 -9.93
N LYS A 127 44.62 -12.30 -10.73
CA LYS A 127 45.43 -12.41 -11.97
C LYS A 127 46.90 -12.42 -11.61
N SER A 128 47.60 -13.51 -11.92
CA SER A 128 49.08 -13.60 -11.86
C SER A 128 49.61 -13.85 -13.27
N GLY A 129 49.87 -12.79 -14.04
CA GLY A 129 50.58 -12.87 -15.32
C GLY A 129 49.72 -12.89 -16.58
N PRO A 130 50.31 -12.61 -17.77
CA PRO A 130 49.58 -12.44 -19.02
C PRO A 130 49.03 -13.72 -19.65
N ASN A 131 49.44 -14.91 -19.20
CA ASN A 131 49.05 -16.19 -19.79
C ASN A 131 48.44 -17.20 -18.81
N ASP A 132 48.15 -16.82 -17.57
CA ASP A 132 47.69 -17.78 -16.59
C ASP A 132 46.16 -17.76 -16.36
N VAL A 133 45.62 -18.97 -16.28
CA VAL A 133 44.30 -19.28 -15.75
C VAL A 133 44.19 -18.65 -14.37
N LEU A 134 43.11 -17.92 -14.12
CA LEU A 134 42.71 -17.27 -12.87
C LEU A 134 43.21 -18.04 -11.63
N GLU A 135 44.30 -17.59 -11.01
CA GLU A 135 44.80 -18.14 -9.76
C GLU A 135 44.07 -17.55 -8.56
N LEU A 136 43.70 -18.40 -7.65
CA LEU A 136 43.01 -18.02 -6.41
C LEU A 136 44.00 -17.43 -5.42
N VAL A 137 43.98 -16.11 -5.22
CA VAL A 137 44.86 -15.40 -4.28
C VAL A 137 44.47 -15.73 -2.86
N PRO A 138 45.42 -16.06 -1.94
CA PRO A 138 45.13 -16.20 -0.52
C PRO A 138 44.67 -14.86 0.05
N THR A 139 43.39 -14.77 0.44
CA THR A 139 42.84 -13.56 1.07
C THR A 139 42.89 -13.72 2.58
N GLU A 140 43.25 -12.66 3.30
CA GLU A 140 43.21 -12.65 4.77
C GLU A 140 41.86 -13.09 5.26
N GLU A 141 41.82 -14.02 6.22
CA GLU A 141 40.58 -14.60 6.78
C GLU A 141 39.63 -13.52 7.30
N GLY A 142 40.18 -12.41 7.83
CA GLY A 142 39.40 -11.27 8.33
C GLY A 142 38.63 -10.54 7.23
N THR A 143 39.23 -10.37 6.05
CA THR A 143 38.61 -9.62 4.93
C THR A 143 37.38 -10.35 4.38
N VAL A 144 37.45 -11.66 4.20
CA VAL A 144 36.30 -12.46 3.72
C VAL A 144 35.15 -12.42 4.72
N THR A 145 35.44 -12.50 6.04
CA THR A 145 34.39 -12.40 7.07
C THR A 145 33.72 -11.04 7.06
N LYS A 146 34.48 -9.96 6.89
CA LYS A 146 33.91 -8.59 6.79
C LYS A 146 33.01 -8.45 5.56
N VAL A 147 33.42 -9.01 4.42
CA VAL A 147 32.61 -9.00 3.19
C VAL A 147 31.32 -9.79 3.37
N LEU A 148 31.38 -11.00 3.93
CA LEU A 148 30.20 -11.81 4.21
C LEU A 148 29.25 -11.11 5.21
N LEU A 149 29.79 -10.49 6.25
CA LEU A 149 29.02 -9.69 7.18
C LEU A 149 28.34 -8.51 6.48
N GLY A 150 29.08 -7.79 5.63
CA GLY A 150 28.52 -6.68 4.86
C GLY A 150 27.37 -7.11 3.94
N ILE A 151 27.53 -8.22 3.21
CA ILE A 151 26.47 -8.79 2.38
C ILE A 151 25.27 -9.21 3.26
N THR A 152 25.53 -9.86 4.39
CA THR A 152 24.46 -10.29 5.31
C THR A 152 23.67 -9.12 5.88
N LEU A 153 24.37 -8.04 6.29
CA LEU A 153 23.72 -6.84 6.80
C LEU A 153 22.91 -6.12 5.71
N ALA A 154 23.43 -6.05 4.48
CA ALA A 154 22.71 -5.49 3.34
C ALA A 154 21.42 -6.28 3.05
N LEU A 155 21.50 -7.61 2.98
CA LEU A 155 20.32 -8.47 2.82
C LEU A 155 19.36 -8.32 4.01
N GLY A 156 19.88 -8.32 5.24
CA GLY A 156 19.09 -8.11 6.46
C GLY A 156 18.31 -6.80 6.46
N PHE A 157 18.92 -5.74 5.94
CA PHE A 157 18.23 -4.46 5.74
C PHE A 157 17.04 -4.57 4.78
N PHE A 158 17.21 -5.24 3.64
CA PHE A 158 16.09 -5.48 2.72
C PHE A 158 15.00 -6.34 3.34
N PHE A 159 15.37 -7.36 4.14
CA PHE A 159 14.41 -8.15 4.90
C PHE A 159 13.68 -7.31 5.95
N ALA A 160 14.37 -6.41 6.63
CA ALA A 160 13.76 -5.49 7.59
C ALA A 160 12.73 -4.57 6.92
N LEU A 161 13.03 -4.05 5.71
CA LEU A 161 12.06 -3.25 4.94
C LEU A 161 10.82 -4.06 4.55
N GLY A 162 11.02 -5.32 4.13
CA GLY A 162 9.92 -6.22 3.75
C GLY A 162 9.03 -6.61 4.92
N THR A 163 9.64 -7.09 6.01
CA THR A 163 8.90 -7.52 7.21
C THR A 163 8.26 -6.35 7.95
N GLY A 164 8.83 -5.15 7.86
CA GLY A 164 8.24 -3.94 8.42
C GLY A 164 6.83 -3.65 7.90
N ASN A 165 6.45 -4.14 6.72
CA ASN A 165 5.09 -3.96 6.19
C ASN A 165 4.03 -4.81 6.91
N LEU A 166 4.44 -5.82 7.69
CA LEU A 166 3.53 -6.64 8.51
C LEU A 166 3.11 -5.97 9.83
N TRP A 167 3.51 -4.74 10.07
CA TRP A 167 3.24 -4.02 11.32
C TRP A 167 1.75 -3.99 11.67
N GLN A 168 0.88 -3.76 10.67
CA GLN A 168 -0.56 -3.68 10.84
C GLN A 168 -1.15 -5.03 11.21
N ASP A 169 -0.79 -6.09 10.47
CA ASP A 169 -1.28 -7.44 10.73
C ASP A 169 -0.88 -7.91 12.15
N ILE A 170 0.34 -7.55 12.60
CA ILE A 170 0.81 -7.88 13.95
C ILE A 170 0.05 -7.10 15.01
N LEU A 171 -0.21 -5.81 14.81
CA LEU A 171 -1.01 -5.02 15.75
C LEU A 171 -2.45 -5.54 15.83
N LEU A 172 -3.06 -5.89 14.70
CA LEU A 172 -4.39 -6.51 14.65
C LEU A 172 -4.40 -7.86 15.38
N LEU A 173 -3.36 -8.68 15.20
CA LEU A 173 -3.22 -9.96 15.92
C LEU A 173 -3.12 -9.77 17.44
N VAL A 174 -2.33 -8.80 17.90
CA VAL A 174 -2.13 -8.52 19.34
C VAL A 174 -3.42 -7.99 19.98
N ASN A 175 -4.17 -7.16 19.26
CA ASN A 175 -5.41 -6.54 19.73
C ASN A 175 -6.68 -7.26 19.25
N ARG A 176 -6.54 -8.52 18.80
CA ARG A 176 -7.68 -9.28 18.28
C ARG A 176 -8.77 -9.47 19.34
N VAL A 177 -10.00 -9.39 18.89
CA VAL A 177 -11.18 -9.75 19.67
C VAL A 177 -11.89 -10.93 19.00
N PRO A 178 -12.56 -11.83 19.76
CA PRO A 178 -13.35 -12.89 19.16
C PRO A 178 -14.58 -12.32 18.45
N PHE A 179 -14.95 -12.93 17.31
CA PHE A 179 -16.14 -12.54 16.57
C PHE A 179 -17.40 -13.29 17.04
N SER A 180 -17.25 -14.25 17.96
CA SER A 180 -18.34 -15.08 18.49
C SER A 180 -19.07 -15.90 17.42
N TYR A 181 -18.39 -16.18 16.31
CA TYR A 181 -18.85 -17.05 15.23
C TYR A 181 -17.81 -18.15 14.97
N ALA A 182 -18.20 -19.40 15.16
CA ALA A 182 -17.34 -20.55 14.90
C ALA A 182 -17.52 -21.03 13.46
N ASP A 183 -16.39 -21.16 12.73
CA ASP A 183 -16.38 -21.73 11.40
C ASP A 183 -16.87 -23.19 11.42
N PRO A 184 -17.84 -23.56 10.57
CA PRO A 184 -18.46 -24.90 10.61
C PRO A 184 -17.55 -26.04 10.18
N VAL A 185 -16.48 -25.76 9.39
CA VAL A 185 -15.53 -26.78 8.93
C VAL A 185 -14.43 -27.03 9.94
N PHE A 186 -13.93 -25.98 10.60
CA PHE A 186 -12.76 -26.08 11.48
C PHE A 186 -13.11 -25.92 12.98
N GLY A 187 -14.33 -25.49 13.32
CA GLY A 187 -14.79 -25.28 14.70
C GLY A 187 -14.03 -24.18 15.45
N ARG A 188 -13.37 -23.26 14.74
CA ARG A 188 -12.61 -22.14 15.32
C ARG A 188 -13.33 -20.84 15.09
N ASP A 189 -13.22 -19.92 16.06
CA ASP A 189 -13.74 -18.56 15.89
C ASP A 189 -13.21 -17.89 14.63
N ALA A 190 -14.07 -17.17 13.92
CA ALA A 190 -13.72 -16.51 12.66
C ALA A 190 -12.53 -15.54 12.77
N SER A 191 -12.33 -14.91 13.96
CA SER A 191 -11.18 -14.06 14.24
C SER A 191 -9.83 -14.78 14.11
N PHE A 192 -9.80 -16.12 14.35
CA PHE A 192 -8.59 -16.93 14.14
C PHE A 192 -8.13 -16.88 12.67
N PHE A 193 -9.06 -17.00 11.74
CA PHE A 193 -8.73 -16.95 10.31
C PHE A 193 -8.32 -15.53 9.90
N VAL A 194 -9.04 -14.51 10.37
CA VAL A 194 -8.77 -13.11 10.00
C VAL A 194 -7.43 -12.60 10.55
N PHE A 195 -7.07 -12.93 11.80
CA PHE A 195 -5.89 -12.33 12.45
C PHE A 195 -4.72 -13.29 12.61
N VAL A 196 -4.94 -14.57 12.92
CA VAL A 196 -3.85 -15.50 13.22
C VAL A 196 -3.27 -16.12 11.95
N VAL A 197 -4.12 -16.64 11.06
CA VAL A 197 -3.67 -17.38 9.87
C VAL A 197 -2.86 -16.51 8.90
N PRO A 198 -3.19 -15.24 8.61
CA PRO A 198 -2.37 -14.39 7.75
C PRO A 198 -0.98 -14.14 8.32
N VAL A 199 -0.88 -13.79 9.61
CA VAL A 199 0.41 -13.54 10.28
C VAL A 199 1.25 -14.81 10.33
N ALA A 200 0.65 -15.95 10.73
CA ALA A 200 1.35 -17.24 10.75
C ALA A 200 1.86 -17.63 9.35
N SER A 201 1.07 -17.37 8.31
CA SER A 201 1.46 -17.61 6.91
C SER A 201 2.63 -16.72 6.47
N SER A 202 2.59 -15.45 6.85
CA SER A 202 3.67 -14.50 6.57
C SER A 202 4.97 -14.92 7.28
N ILE A 203 4.88 -15.37 8.54
CA ILE A 203 6.03 -15.91 9.29
C ILE A 203 6.56 -17.18 8.62
N ALA A 204 5.70 -18.12 8.23
CA ALA A 204 6.12 -19.35 7.54
C ALA A 204 6.82 -19.04 6.21
N SER A 205 6.27 -18.12 5.43
CA SER A 205 6.87 -17.66 4.16
C SER A 205 8.22 -16.97 4.39
N PHE A 206 8.32 -16.10 5.39
CA PHE A 206 9.56 -15.43 5.78
C PHE A 206 10.64 -16.45 6.20
N LEU A 207 10.30 -17.42 7.06
CA LEU A 207 11.23 -18.46 7.49
C LEU A 207 11.64 -19.37 6.34
N GLY A 208 10.69 -19.78 5.48
CA GLY A 208 10.96 -20.58 4.30
C GLY A 208 11.94 -19.89 3.34
N PHE A 209 11.72 -18.60 3.06
CA PHE A 209 12.61 -17.83 2.19
C PHE A 209 13.97 -17.56 2.85
N THR A 210 14.01 -17.30 4.15
CA THR A 210 15.26 -17.17 4.92
C THR A 210 16.09 -18.45 4.86
N ILE A 211 15.47 -19.62 5.09
CA ILE A 211 16.15 -20.93 5.02
C ILE A 211 16.61 -21.20 3.59
N PHE A 212 15.79 -20.91 2.59
CA PHE A 212 16.15 -21.06 1.18
C PHE A 212 17.38 -20.23 0.80
N LEU A 213 17.41 -18.95 1.13
CA LEU A 213 18.58 -18.09 0.87
C LEU A 213 19.79 -18.54 1.67
N THR A 214 19.60 -18.99 2.92
CA THR A 214 20.66 -19.55 3.75
C THR A 214 21.23 -20.81 3.11
N PHE A 215 20.39 -21.69 2.59
CA PHE A 215 20.81 -22.89 1.86
C PHE A 215 21.64 -22.52 0.63
N VAL A 216 21.15 -21.60 -0.20
CA VAL A 216 21.85 -21.13 -1.41
C VAL A 216 23.18 -20.47 -1.06
N GLY A 217 23.20 -19.58 -0.07
CA GLY A 217 24.44 -18.94 0.42
C GLY A 217 25.46 -19.94 0.96
N THR A 218 24.97 -20.92 1.72
CA THR A 218 25.81 -22.01 2.26
C THR A 218 26.40 -22.90 1.16
N VAL A 219 25.58 -23.27 0.16
CA VAL A 219 26.05 -23.98 -1.05
C VAL A 219 27.12 -23.16 -1.76
N GLY A 220 26.88 -21.85 -1.95
CA GLY A 220 27.86 -20.94 -2.55
C GLY A 220 29.21 -20.99 -1.82
N VAL A 221 29.21 -20.87 -0.49
CA VAL A 221 30.43 -20.95 0.32
C VAL A 221 31.16 -22.28 0.14
N TYR A 222 30.43 -23.40 0.10
CA TYR A 222 31.05 -24.71 -0.10
C TYR A 222 31.61 -24.93 -1.51
N VAL A 223 30.94 -24.41 -2.53
CA VAL A 223 31.43 -24.46 -3.92
C VAL A 223 32.70 -23.64 -4.09
N PHE A 224 32.70 -22.38 -3.65
CA PHE A 224 33.86 -21.50 -3.70
C PHE A 224 35.00 -21.99 -2.79
N GLY A 225 34.67 -22.63 -1.66
CA GLY A 225 35.66 -23.26 -0.74
C GLY A 225 36.27 -24.56 -1.25
N ARG A 226 35.88 -25.04 -2.46
CA ARG A 226 36.32 -26.35 -3.00
C ARG A 226 36.01 -27.54 -2.09
N ALA A 227 35.03 -27.41 -1.19
CA ALA A 227 34.54 -28.53 -0.40
C ALA A 227 33.63 -29.47 -1.23
N ALA A 228 33.18 -28.98 -2.37
CA ALA A 228 32.54 -29.75 -3.45
C ALA A 228 33.57 -29.93 -4.60
N ARG A 229 33.92 -31.19 -4.94
CA ARG A 229 34.79 -31.53 -6.06
C ARG A 229 34.01 -32.34 -7.09
N VAL A 230 34.20 -32.00 -8.34
CA VAL A 230 33.73 -32.82 -9.45
C VAL A 230 34.86 -33.73 -9.86
N GLU A 231 34.71 -35.03 -9.71
CA GLU A 231 35.69 -36.04 -10.08
C GLU A 231 35.19 -36.81 -11.30
N GLY A 232 35.90 -36.69 -12.43
CA GLY A 232 35.47 -37.23 -13.71
C GLY A 232 34.24 -36.52 -14.29
N GLU A 233 33.66 -37.08 -15.33
CA GLU A 233 32.61 -36.43 -16.10
C GLU A 233 31.25 -36.21 -15.36
N ARG A 234 30.98 -36.84 -14.18
CA ARG A 234 29.66 -36.77 -13.53
C ARG A 234 29.59 -37.04 -12.01
N ARG A 235 30.69 -37.16 -11.26
CA ARG A 235 30.61 -37.45 -9.83
C ARG A 235 30.91 -36.23 -8.96
N LEU A 236 29.84 -35.67 -8.36
CA LEU A 236 29.94 -34.64 -7.32
C LEU A 236 30.29 -35.29 -6.00
N LEU A 237 31.54 -35.16 -5.54
CA LEU A 237 31.96 -35.60 -4.21
C LEU A 237 31.79 -34.44 -3.22
N LEU A 238 30.83 -34.56 -2.33
CA LEU A 238 30.64 -33.65 -1.21
C LEU A 238 31.24 -34.23 0.06
N ALA A 239 31.99 -33.42 0.78
CA ALA A 239 32.53 -33.82 2.08
C ALA A 239 31.40 -34.15 3.07
N PRO A 240 31.62 -35.11 4.01
CA PRO A 240 30.59 -35.56 4.92
C PRO A 240 29.90 -34.46 5.74
N HIS A 241 30.66 -33.48 6.21
CA HIS A 241 30.16 -32.34 6.96
C HIS A 241 29.29 -31.40 6.09
N VAL A 242 29.61 -31.28 4.78
CA VAL A 242 28.78 -30.50 3.83
C VAL A 242 27.42 -31.14 3.66
N LYS A 243 27.38 -32.47 3.47
CA LYS A 243 26.12 -33.23 3.39
C LYS A 243 25.29 -33.09 4.66
N ALA A 244 25.91 -33.17 5.83
CA ALA A 244 25.23 -33.01 7.10
C ALA A 244 24.60 -31.63 7.23
N HIS A 245 25.35 -30.56 6.96
CA HIS A 245 24.85 -29.19 7.08
C HIS A 245 23.72 -28.89 6.07
N LEU A 246 23.90 -29.26 4.80
CA LEU A 246 22.87 -29.06 3.79
C LEU A 246 21.61 -29.90 4.07
N SER A 247 21.79 -31.14 4.57
CA SER A 247 20.64 -31.98 4.99
C SER A 247 19.88 -31.37 6.17
N SER A 248 20.57 -30.76 7.14
CA SER A 248 19.93 -30.07 8.27
C SER A 248 19.11 -28.86 7.80
N LEU A 249 19.67 -28.05 6.88
CA LEU A 249 18.96 -26.90 6.31
C LEU A 249 17.76 -27.34 5.47
N ALA A 250 17.91 -28.41 4.66
CA ALA A 250 16.82 -28.97 3.88
C ALA A 250 15.71 -29.53 4.78
N ALA A 251 16.08 -30.23 5.87
CA ALA A 251 15.12 -30.72 6.86
C ALA A 251 14.36 -29.55 7.52
N ALA A 252 15.05 -28.47 7.90
CA ALA A 252 14.42 -27.27 8.45
C ALA A 252 13.43 -26.66 7.46
N GLY A 253 13.80 -26.55 6.16
CA GLY A 253 12.91 -26.09 5.10
C GLY A 253 11.67 -26.97 4.91
N LEU A 254 11.83 -28.30 4.99
CA LEU A 254 10.72 -29.25 4.92
C LEU A 254 9.79 -29.16 6.13
N LEU A 255 10.29 -28.89 7.34
CA LEU A 255 9.45 -28.64 8.51
C LEU A 255 8.65 -27.34 8.38
N VAL A 256 9.27 -26.26 7.86
CA VAL A 256 8.52 -25.03 7.55
C VAL A 256 7.47 -25.30 6.47
N LYS A 257 7.78 -26.12 5.46
CA LYS A 257 6.81 -26.52 4.43
C LYS A 257 5.67 -27.36 4.99
N ALA A 258 5.94 -28.22 5.96
CA ALA A 258 4.88 -28.95 6.68
C ALA A 258 3.93 -28.01 7.42
N ALA A 259 4.48 -27.01 8.12
CA ALA A 259 3.66 -25.97 8.75
C ALA A 259 2.85 -25.16 7.72
N ASP A 260 3.44 -24.81 6.57
CA ASP A 260 2.75 -24.11 5.48
C ASP A 260 1.58 -24.94 4.90
N TYR A 261 1.70 -26.28 4.82
CA TYR A 261 0.57 -27.13 4.43
C TYR A 261 -0.55 -27.13 5.47
N ILE A 262 -0.24 -27.09 6.77
CA ILE A 262 -1.27 -26.94 7.82
C ILE A 262 -1.95 -25.56 7.69
N LEU A 263 -1.18 -24.50 7.48
CA LEU A 263 -1.73 -23.15 7.24
C LEU A 263 -2.58 -23.12 5.96
N SER A 264 -2.13 -23.79 4.90
CA SER A 264 -2.88 -23.91 3.64
C SER A 264 -4.21 -24.63 3.82
N SER A 265 -4.29 -25.60 4.75
CA SER A 265 -5.55 -26.24 5.10
C SER A 265 -6.56 -25.25 5.71
N TRP A 266 -6.11 -24.33 6.56
CA TRP A 266 -6.96 -23.30 7.16
C TRP A 266 -7.32 -22.19 6.16
N LYS A 267 -6.47 -21.92 5.16
CA LYS A 267 -6.76 -20.96 4.09
C LYS A 267 -7.90 -21.38 3.17
N LEU A 268 -8.37 -22.62 3.24
CA LEU A 268 -9.52 -23.08 2.46
C LEU A 268 -10.81 -22.29 2.80
N VAL A 269 -10.91 -21.64 3.94
CA VAL A 269 -12.03 -20.73 4.25
C VAL A 269 -12.13 -19.56 3.29
N TRP A 270 -11.07 -19.25 2.54
CA TRP A 270 -11.02 -18.20 1.51
C TRP A 270 -10.95 -18.76 0.08
N SER A 271 -11.28 -20.03 -0.10
CA SER A 271 -11.20 -20.64 -1.42
C SER A 271 -12.19 -20.01 -2.41
N PRO A 272 -11.76 -19.59 -3.59
CA PRO A 272 -12.64 -19.11 -4.66
C PRO A 272 -13.12 -20.24 -5.57
N ARG A 273 -12.93 -21.52 -5.21
CA ARG A 273 -13.13 -22.66 -6.10
C ARG A 273 -14.61 -23.02 -6.30
N GLY A 274 -15.41 -22.90 -5.24
CA GLY A 274 -16.83 -23.25 -5.26
C GLY A 274 -17.72 -22.17 -5.90
N VAL A 275 -19.01 -22.38 -5.84
CA VAL A 275 -20.03 -21.42 -6.31
C VAL A 275 -20.05 -20.16 -5.46
N VAL A 276 -19.74 -20.29 -4.16
CA VAL A 276 -19.62 -19.20 -3.20
C VAL A 276 -18.20 -19.14 -2.66
N PHE A 277 -17.80 -17.98 -2.20
CA PHE A 277 -16.51 -17.77 -1.55
C PHE A 277 -16.47 -18.53 -0.22
N GLY A 278 -15.45 -19.37 -0.05
CA GLY A 278 -15.30 -20.23 1.13
C GLY A 278 -14.92 -21.68 0.76
N ALA A 279 -14.84 -22.54 1.79
CA ALA A 279 -14.50 -23.95 1.58
C ALA A 279 -15.64 -24.68 0.84
N SER A 280 -15.35 -25.17 -0.36
CA SER A 280 -16.27 -25.92 -1.23
C SER A 280 -16.28 -27.40 -0.92
N TYR A 281 -17.17 -28.16 -1.59
CA TYR A 281 -17.17 -29.62 -1.51
C TYR A 281 -15.80 -30.23 -1.82
N THR A 282 -15.17 -29.80 -2.90
CA THR A 282 -13.84 -30.28 -3.30
C THR A 282 -12.77 -29.88 -2.30
N ASP A 283 -12.87 -28.69 -1.72
CA ASP A 283 -11.91 -28.24 -0.72
C ASP A 283 -11.95 -29.10 0.55
N VAL A 284 -13.14 -29.39 1.05
CA VAL A 284 -13.31 -30.18 2.29
C VAL A 284 -13.01 -31.66 2.06
N ASN A 285 -13.47 -32.23 0.93
CA ASN A 285 -13.37 -33.67 0.68
C ASN A 285 -12.10 -34.11 -0.03
N ALA A 286 -11.36 -33.19 -0.68
CA ALA A 286 -10.11 -33.52 -1.35
C ALA A 286 -8.94 -32.67 -0.82
N GLN A 287 -8.98 -31.33 -0.92
CA GLN A 287 -7.82 -30.50 -0.60
C GLN A 287 -7.41 -30.57 0.89
N LEU A 288 -8.38 -30.51 1.79
CA LEU A 288 -8.14 -30.55 3.24
C LEU A 288 -7.39 -31.83 3.67
N PRO A 289 -7.87 -33.07 3.34
CA PRO A 289 -7.13 -34.29 3.64
C PRO A 289 -5.76 -34.33 2.94
N VAL A 290 -5.67 -33.85 1.70
CA VAL A 290 -4.39 -33.82 0.96
C VAL A 290 -3.37 -32.90 1.63
N PHE A 291 -3.75 -31.71 2.08
CA PHE A 291 -2.81 -30.84 2.81
C PHE A 291 -2.32 -31.48 4.11
N ARG A 292 -3.19 -32.20 4.83
CA ARG A 292 -2.78 -32.96 6.04
C ARG A 292 -1.79 -34.07 5.69
N ILE A 293 -2.03 -34.81 4.61
CA ILE A 293 -1.11 -35.86 4.13
C ILE A 293 0.22 -35.23 3.72
N LEU A 294 0.21 -34.14 2.96
CA LEU A 294 1.42 -33.44 2.52
C LEU A 294 2.23 -32.91 3.71
N ALA A 295 1.57 -32.41 4.76
CA ALA A 295 2.25 -32.01 5.99
C ALA A 295 2.98 -33.19 6.64
N VAL A 296 2.32 -34.34 6.79
CA VAL A 296 2.93 -35.56 7.34
C VAL A 296 4.08 -36.06 6.47
N VAL A 297 3.88 -36.12 5.15
CA VAL A 297 4.93 -36.55 4.20
C VAL A 297 6.13 -35.59 4.24
N SER A 298 5.90 -34.27 4.40
CA SER A 298 6.97 -33.28 4.56
C SER A 298 7.77 -33.50 5.86
N VAL A 299 7.10 -33.84 6.96
CA VAL A 299 7.78 -34.20 8.23
C VAL A 299 8.59 -35.48 8.07
N ILE A 300 8.01 -36.51 7.43
CA ILE A 300 8.75 -37.77 7.16
C ILE A 300 9.97 -37.47 6.28
N ALA A 301 9.82 -36.66 5.24
CA ALA A 301 10.93 -36.26 4.39
C ALA A 301 12.01 -35.51 5.20
N ALA A 302 11.63 -34.60 6.10
CA ALA A 302 12.57 -33.92 6.98
C ALA A 302 13.35 -34.91 7.89
N VAL A 303 12.66 -35.90 8.48
CA VAL A 303 13.30 -36.94 9.27
C VAL A 303 14.26 -37.77 8.41
N ILE A 304 13.89 -38.14 7.18
CA ILE A 304 14.79 -38.84 6.24
C ILE A 304 16.05 -38.01 5.95
N PHE A 305 15.94 -36.71 5.77
CA PHE A 305 17.10 -35.84 5.59
C PHE A 305 18.00 -35.80 6.83
N LEU A 306 17.43 -35.78 8.05
CA LEU A 306 18.20 -35.84 9.30
C LEU A 306 18.88 -37.21 9.50
N VAL A 307 18.18 -38.30 9.24
CA VAL A 307 18.73 -39.66 9.29
C VAL A 307 19.84 -39.86 8.25
N ASN A 308 19.68 -39.23 7.05
CA ASN A 308 20.68 -39.29 6.01
C ASN A 308 22.02 -38.62 6.37
N ILE A 309 22.06 -37.79 7.40
CA ILE A 309 23.32 -37.26 7.97
C ILE A 309 24.26 -38.43 8.34
N HIS A 310 23.70 -39.51 8.82
CA HIS A 310 24.42 -40.71 9.21
C HIS A 310 24.79 -41.60 8.02
N TYR A 311 23.81 -41.88 7.13
CA TYR A 311 24.01 -42.79 5.98
C TYR A 311 24.73 -42.14 4.79
N ARG A 312 24.69 -40.80 4.66
CA ARG A 312 25.45 -39.98 3.69
C ARG A 312 25.18 -40.29 2.21
N GLY A 313 24.06 -41.00 1.93
CA GLY A 313 23.62 -41.34 0.58
C GLY A 313 22.81 -40.22 -0.11
N TRP A 314 22.68 -40.26 -1.45
CA TRP A 314 21.78 -39.40 -2.19
C TRP A 314 20.41 -40.01 -2.50
N ARG A 315 20.34 -41.36 -2.44
CA ARG A 315 19.11 -42.07 -2.85
C ARG A 315 17.93 -41.80 -1.92
N LEU A 316 18.15 -41.81 -0.59
CA LEU A 316 17.08 -41.58 0.38
C LEU A 316 16.50 -40.15 0.31
N PRO A 317 17.30 -39.05 0.33
CA PRO A 317 16.79 -37.71 0.14
C PRO A 317 16.08 -37.53 -1.20
N ALA A 318 16.63 -38.06 -2.30
CA ALA A 318 16.02 -37.99 -3.61
C ALA A 318 14.67 -38.70 -3.67
N ALA A 319 14.58 -39.90 -3.04
CA ALA A 319 13.33 -40.63 -2.94
C ALA A 319 12.28 -39.87 -2.10
N ALA A 320 12.69 -39.25 -0.99
CA ALA A 320 11.80 -38.46 -0.13
C ALA A 320 11.23 -37.23 -0.87
N VAL A 321 12.07 -36.48 -1.59
CA VAL A 321 11.64 -35.34 -2.40
C VAL A 321 10.76 -35.82 -3.59
N GLY A 322 11.15 -36.93 -4.24
CA GLY A 322 10.35 -37.53 -5.32
C GLY A 322 8.97 -37.96 -4.85
N LEU A 323 8.90 -38.62 -3.66
CA LEU A 323 7.61 -38.99 -3.08
C LEU A 323 6.74 -37.77 -2.77
N LEU A 324 7.32 -36.72 -2.15
CA LEU A 324 6.60 -35.48 -1.88
C LEU A 324 6.07 -34.83 -3.16
N ALA A 325 6.89 -34.80 -4.22
CA ALA A 325 6.50 -34.27 -5.52
C ALA A 325 5.36 -35.09 -6.16
N ILE A 326 5.44 -36.42 -6.09
CA ILE A 326 4.39 -37.32 -6.64
C ILE A 326 3.08 -37.13 -5.85
N VAL A 327 3.13 -37.12 -4.51
CA VAL A 327 1.94 -36.91 -3.68
C VAL A 327 1.34 -35.51 -3.95
N TRP A 328 2.17 -34.48 -4.05
CA TRP A 328 1.71 -33.13 -4.39
C TRP A 328 1.02 -33.09 -5.77
N LEU A 329 1.59 -33.74 -6.77
CA LEU A 329 1.03 -33.76 -8.11
C LEU A 329 -0.26 -34.59 -8.16
N LEU A 330 -0.21 -35.85 -7.74
CA LEU A 330 -1.34 -36.76 -7.90
C LEU A 330 -2.48 -36.45 -6.93
N ALA A 331 -2.18 -36.30 -5.65
CA ALA A 331 -3.19 -36.02 -4.65
C ALA A 331 -3.54 -34.54 -4.56
N GLY A 332 -2.54 -33.63 -4.73
CA GLY A 332 -2.74 -32.18 -4.59
C GLY A 332 -3.32 -31.49 -5.81
N GLN A 333 -3.08 -31.98 -7.01
CA GLN A 333 -3.55 -31.34 -8.26
C GLN A 333 -4.55 -32.22 -9.01
N VAL A 334 -4.18 -33.47 -9.32
CA VAL A 334 -5.00 -34.33 -10.19
C VAL A 334 -6.29 -34.75 -9.49
N TYR A 335 -6.20 -35.26 -8.26
CA TYR A 335 -7.36 -35.78 -7.54
C TYR A 335 -8.45 -34.73 -7.30
N PRO A 336 -8.17 -33.50 -6.81
CA PRO A 336 -9.19 -32.47 -6.66
C PRO A 336 -9.80 -32.04 -8.00
N ALA A 337 -8.99 -31.96 -9.07
CA ALA A 337 -9.49 -31.62 -10.40
C ALA A 337 -10.45 -32.67 -10.95
N VAL A 338 -10.12 -33.94 -10.78
CA VAL A 338 -11.00 -35.07 -11.18
C VAL A 338 -12.29 -35.07 -10.37
N LEU A 339 -12.20 -34.87 -9.05
CA LEU A 339 -13.37 -34.79 -8.17
C LEU A 339 -14.29 -33.62 -8.56
N GLN A 340 -13.73 -32.45 -8.82
CA GLN A 340 -14.48 -31.26 -9.27
C GLN A 340 -15.18 -31.54 -10.59
N GLN A 341 -14.47 -32.06 -11.61
CA GLN A 341 -14.97 -32.24 -12.97
C GLN A 341 -16.04 -33.32 -13.07
N TYR A 342 -15.86 -34.45 -12.40
CA TYR A 342 -16.71 -35.62 -12.61
C TYR A 342 -17.76 -35.87 -11.54
N ARG A 343 -17.61 -35.28 -10.34
CA ARG A 343 -18.55 -35.45 -9.23
C ARG A 343 -19.30 -34.18 -8.88
N VAL A 344 -18.59 -33.04 -8.80
CA VAL A 344 -19.21 -31.78 -8.37
C VAL A 344 -19.91 -31.10 -9.52
N SER A 345 -19.21 -30.80 -10.61
CA SER A 345 -19.77 -30.05 -11.75
C SER A 345 -21.08 -30.63 -12.34
N PRO A 346 -21.25 -31.96 -12.44
CA PRO A 346 -22.53 -32.50 -12.96
C PRO A 346 -23.71 -32.33 -12.00
N ASN A 347 -23.47 -32.21 -10.69
CA ASN A 347 -24.51 -32.12 -9.65
C ASN A 347 -24.18 -31.01 -8.65
N GLU A 348 -23.79 -29.85 -9.15
CA GLU A 348 -23.19 -28.77 -8.38
C GLU A 348 -24.08 -28.27 -7.23
N ILE A 349 -25.39 -28.03 -7.52
CA ILE A 349 -26.35 -27.55 -6.49
C ILE A 349 -26.48 -28.51 -5.31
N VAL A 350 -26.46 -29.84 -5.61
CA VAL A 350 -26.58 -30.85 -4.55
C VAL A 350 -25.30 -30.97 -3.75
N ALA A 351 -24.14 -30.96 -4.43
CA ALA A 351 -22.83 -31.06 -3.78
C ALA A 351 -22.48 -29.82 -2.95
N GLU A 352 -22.70 -28.63 -3.51
CA GLU A 352 -22.35 -27.35 -2.88
C GLU A 352 -23.46 -26.81 -1.95
N GLY A 353 -24.67 -27.33 -2.00
CA GLY A 353 -25.81 -26.86 -1.21
C GLY A 353 -25.55 -26.72 0.29
N PRO A 354 -24.89 -27.66 0.98
CA PRO A 354 -24.50 -27.48 2.39
C PRO A 354 -23.58 -26.27 2.60
N TYR A 355 -22.56 -26.11 1.76
CA TYR A 355 -21.58 -25.03 1.87
C TYR A 355 -22.17 -23.65 1.55
N ILE A 356 -23.11 -23.60 0.60
CA ILE A 356 -23.89 -22.39 0.30
C ILE A 356 -24.72 -21.96 1.51
N ARG A 357 -25.38 -22.90 2.21
CA ARG A 357 -26.15 -22.59 3.41
C ARG A 357 -25.27 -22.00 4.52
N GLU A 358 -24.10 -22.60 4.76
CA GLU A 358 -23.15 -22.08 5.75
C GLU A 358 -22.63 -20.68 5.38
N ASN A 359 -22.37 -20.44 4.10
CA ASN A 359 -21.97 -19.12 3.61
C ASN A 359 -23.10 -18.08 3.84
N ILE A 360 -24.36 -18.44 3.57
CA ILE A 360 -25.51 -17.56 3.85
C ILE A 360 -25.63 -17.26 5.34
N GLN A 361 -25.48 -18.27 6.20
CA GLN A 361 -25.56 -18.08 7.65
C GLN A 361 -24.43 -17.18 8.16
N ALA A 362 -23.19 -17.42 7.73
CA ALA A 362 -22.04 -16.60 8.07
C ALA A 362 -22.22 -15.14 7.60
N THR A 363 -22.73 -14.95 6.39
CA THR A 363 -23.02 -13.62 5.83
C THR A 363 -24.10 -12.90 6.65
N ARG A 364 -25.20 -13.57 6.95
CA ARG A 364 -26.26 -12.99 7.78
C ARG A 364 -25.77 -12.60 9.17
N PHE A 365 -24.95 -13.44 9.78
CA PHE A 365 -24.34 -13.13 11.07
C PHE A 365 -23.42 -11.90 10.97
N ALA A 366 -22.53 -11.88 9.97
CA ALA A 366 -21.56 -10.80 9.78
C ALA A 366 -22.22 -9.42 9.56
N PHE A 367 -23.37 -9.39 8.88
CA PHE A 367 -24.13 -8.16 8.64
C PHE A 367 -25.18 -7.85 9.73
N GLY A 368 -25.25 -8.65 10.79
CA GLY A 368 -26.21 -8.43 11.88
C GLY A 368 -27.67 -8.61 11.46
N VAL A 369 -27.91 -9.40 10.41
CA VAL A 369 -29.27 -9.69 9.89
C VAL A 369 -29.72 -11.13 10.12
N ALA A 370 -29.01 -11.87 10.98
CA ALA A 370 -29.35 -13.27 11.30
C ALA A 370 -30.70 -13.38 12.00
N ASP A 371 -31.05 -12.40 12.84
CA ASP A 371 -32.27 -12.37 13.65
C ASP A 371 -33.47 -11.69 12.95
N VAL A 372 -33.28 -11.27 11.66
CA VAL A 372 -34.37 -10.68 10.90
C VAL A 372 -35.43 -11.73 10.60
N THR A 373 -36.61 -11.52 11.15
CA THR A 373 -37.76 -12.39 10.89
C THR A 373 -38.50 -11.87 9.66
N PRO A 374 -38.55 -12.63 8.54
CA PRO A 374 -39.36 -12.24 7.41
C PRO A 374 -40.86 -12.33 7.79
N ALA A 375 -41.58 -11.25 7.62
CA ALA A 375 -43.02 -11.23 7.75
C ALA A 375 -43.66 -11.09 6.36
N PRO A 376 -44.75 -11.83 6.06
CA PRO A 376 -45.48 -11.61 4.84
C PRO A 376 -46.07 -10.21 4.86
N PHE A 377 -45.79 -9.41 3.84
CA PHE A 377 -46.43 -8.11 3.66
C PHE A 377 -47.82 -8.34 3.04
N PRO A 378 -48.89 -8.10 3.77
CA PRO A 378 -50.22 -8.20 3.19
C PRO A 378 -50.36 -7.12 2.12
N LEU A 379 -50.54 -7.51 0.88
CA LEU A 379 -50.99 -6.61 -0.17
C LEU A 379 -52.36 -6.13 0.26
N GLY A 380 -52.40 -4.94 0.88
CA GLY A 380 -53.59 -4.35 1.47
C GLY A 380 -54.68 -4.06 0.44
N GLY A 381 -55.84 -3.69 0.93
CA GLY A 381 -56.94 -3.22 0.11
C GLY A 381 -56.66 -1.88 -0.58
N GLU A 382 -57.67 -1.28 -1.14
CA GLU A 382 -57.57 0.01 -1.80
C GLU A 382 -57.07 1.10 -0.83
N LEU A 383 -56.07 1.88 -1.29
CA LEU A 383 -55.55 3.02 -0.54
C LEU A 383 -56.65 4.10 -0.41
N THR A 384 -57.04 4.43 0.81
CA THR A 384 -58.06 5.46 1.07
C THR A 384 -57.43 6.82 1.39
N ALA A 385 -58.21 7.90 1.25
CA ALA A 385 -57.76 9.24 1.64
C ALA A 385 -57.44 9.33 3.14
N ALA A 386 -58.10 8.52 3.97
CA ALA A 386 -57.81 8.45 5.40
C ALA A 386 -56.43 7.80 5.67
N ASP A 387 -56.05 6.77 4.90
CA ASP A 387 -54.73 6.14 5.01
C ASP A 387 -53.64 7.12 4.62
N ILE A 388 -53.83 7.89 3.57
CA ILE A 388 -52.89 8.94 3.14
C ILE A 388 -52.74 9.99 4.27
N ALA A 389 -53.82 10.48 4.80
CA ALA A 389 -53.82 11.49 5.87
C ALA A 389 -53.14 11.00 7.17
N SER A 390 -53.36 9.73 7.53
CA SER A 390 -52.75 9.13 8.74
C SER A 390 -51.26 8.84 8.57
N ASN A 391 -50.78 8.76 7.33
CA ASN A 391 -49.37 8.51 6.99
C ASN A 391 -48.65 9.76 6.41
N ALA A 392 -49.16 10.97 6.74
CA ALA A 392 -48.55 12.22 6.26
C ALA A 392 -47.03 12.30 6.45
N PRO A 393 -46.40 11.87 7.57
CA PRO A 393 -44.95 11.89 7.71
C PRO A 393 -44.20 11.02 6.67
N THR A 394 -44.82 9.96 6.18
CA THR A 394 -44.26 9.13 5.11
C THR A 394 -44.47 9.83 3.76
N ILE A 395 -45.69 10.26 3.45
CA ILE A 395 -46.06 10.86 2.17
C ILE A 395 -45.27 12.15 1.93
N ASP A 396 -45.14 12.99 2.95
CA ASP A 396 -44.40 14.25 2.90
C ASP A 396 -42.87 14.08 2.69
N ASN A 397 -42.40 12.88 2.91
CA ASN A 397 -40.97 12.54 2.75
C ASN A 397 -40.68 11.51 1.64
N VAL A 398 -41.69 11.19 0.82
CA VAL A 398 -41.49 10.38 -0.38
C VAL A 398 -40.64 11.15 -1.39
N ARG A 399 -39.51 10.61 -1.76
CA ARG A 399 -38.58 11.25 -2.69
C ARG A 399 -39.14 11.24 -4.10
N LEU A 400 -39.35 12.42 -4.67
CA LEU A 400 -39.79 12.64 -6.05
C LEU A 400 -38.60 12.69 -7.03
N TRP A 401 -37.50 13.29 -6.58
CA TRP A 401 -36.33 13.53 -7.40
C TRP A 401 -35.30 12.40 -7.32
N ASP A 402 -34.81 11.93 -8.49
CA ASP A 402 -33.57 11.16 -8.58
C ASP A 402 -32.38 12.11 -8.40
N PRO A 403 -31.34 11.75 -7.63
CA PRO A 403 -30.18 12.63 -7.40
C PRO A 403 -29.47 13.08 -8.66
N ARG A 404 -29.40 12.25 -9.70
CA ARG A 404 -28.67 12.57 -10.95
C ARG A 404 -29.29 13.71 -11.75
N PRO A 405 -30.56 13.66 -12.16
CA PRO A 405 -31.20 14.81 -12.83
C PRO A 405 -31.33 16.02 -11.90
N LEU A 406 -31.39 15.81 -10.58
CA LEU A 406 -31.42 16.92 -9.63
C LEU A 406 -30.07 17.64 -9.56
N LEU A 407 -28.94 16.91 -9.62
CA LEU A 407 -27.60 17.48 -9.71
C LEU A 407 -27.44 18.35 -10.96
N ASP A 408 -27.93 17.86 -12.11
CA ASP A 408 -27.93 18.63 -13.36
C ASP A 408 -28.77 19.92 -13.24
N ALA A 409 -29.94 19.82 -12.57
CA ALA A 409 -30.77 20.99 -12.33
C ALA A 409 -30.10 21.98 -11.36
N TYR A 410 -29.45 21.53 -10.31
CA TYR A 410 -28.68 22.38 -9.41
C TYR A 410 -27.54 23.09 -10.16
N GLY A 411 -26.80 22.36 -11.01
CA GLY A 411 -25.77 22.93 -11.85
C GLY A 411 -26.30 24.05 -12.76
N GLN A 412 -27.41 23.81 -13.45
CA GLN A 412 -27.99 24.78 -14.36
C GLN A 412 -28.58 26.01 -13.67
N LEU A 413 -29.19 25.84 -12.50
CA LEU A 413 -29.94 26.89 -11.82
C LEU A 413 -29.11 27.63 -10.76
N GLN A 414 -28.14 26.98 -10.16
CA GLN A 414 -27.52 27.46 -8.91
C GLN A 414 -25.97 27.41 -8.89
N GLU A 415 -25.28 27.00 -9.96
CA GLU A 415 -23.81 27.15 -10.03
C GLU A 415 -23.44 28.65 -9.99
N LEU A 416 -24.15 29.49 -10.74
CA LEU A 416 -24.03 30.95 -10.79
C LEU A 416 -22.64 31.48 -11.23
N ARG A 417 -21.57 30.72 -10.98
CA ARG A 417 -20.19 31.02 -11.38
C ARG A 417 -19.51 29.71 -11.84
N PRO A 418 -18.74 29.73 -12.94
CA PRO A 418 -18.17 28.51 -13.52
C PRO A 418 -17.19 27.76 -12.62
N TYR A 419 -16.55 28.42 -11.68
CA TYR A 419 -15.62 27.83 -10.72
C TYR A 419 -16.28 27.27 -9.46
N TYR A 420 -17.58 27.46 -9.26
CA TYR A 420 -18.37 26.78 -8.25
C TYR A 420 -19.09 25.61 -8.89
N THR A 421 -19.12 24.48 -8.20
CA THR A 421 -19.71 23.25 -8.71
C THR A 421 -20.39 22.47 -7.60
N PHE A 422 -21.38 21.68 -7.97
CA PHE A 422 -21.98 20.68 -7.10
C PHE A 422 -21.39 19.32 -7.47
N HIS A 423 -20.96 18.54 -6.48
CA HIS A 423 -20.35 17.23 -6.72
C HIS A 423 -21.39 16.12 -6.74
N ASP A 424 -22.28 16.13 -5.77
CA ASP A 424 -23.39 15.20 -5.63
C ASP A 424 -24.61 15.84 -4.99
N VAL A 425 -25.66 15.07 -4.77
CA VAL A 425 -26.87 15.49 -4.06
C VAL A 425 -27.19 14.46 -3.00
N ASP A 426 -27.08 14.89 -1.76
CA ASP A 426 -27.41 14.09 -0.59
C ASP A 426 -28.85 14.27 -0.15
N VAL A 427 -29.36 13.27 0.57
CA VAL A 427 -30.64 13.33 1.27
C VAL A 427 -30.38 13.38 2.76
N ASP A 428 -30.84 14.43 3.41
CA ASP A 428 -30.71 14.62 4.84
C ASP A 428 -32.05 14.97 5.49
N ARG A 429 -32.07 15.08 6.80
CA ARG A 429 -33.29 15.18 7.63
C ARG A 429 -33.18 16.34 8.59
N TYR A 430 -34.18 17.21 8.55
CA TYR A 430 -34.28 18.39 9.40
C TYR A 430 -35.65 18.50 10.02
N THR A 431 -35.75 19.16 11.18
CA THR A 431 -37.01 19.64 11.71
C THR A 431 -37.19 21.06 11.21
N ILE A 432 -38.17 21.27 10.34
CA ILE A 432 -38.45 22.56 9.70
C ILE A 432 -39.86 22.98 10.12
N GLY A 433 -39.98 24.11 10.83
CA GLY A 433 -41.25 24.58 11.35
C GLY A 433 -41.91 23.62 12.36
N GLY A 434 -41.10 22.81 13.07
CA GLY A 434 -41.59 21.79 14.01
C GLY A 434 -41.97 20.46 13.37
N GLU A 435 -41.87 20.31 12.05
CA GLU A 435 -42.18 19.10 11.31
C GLU A 435 -40.92 18.39 10.83
N TYR A 436 -40.88 17.06 10.91
CA TYR A 436 -39.79 16.24 10.33
C TYR A 436 -39.89 16.23 8.82
N ARG A 437 -38.84 16.70 8.15
CA ARG A 437 -38.76 16.81 6.69
C ARG A 437 -37.47 16.26 6.17
N GLN A 438 -37.53 15.46 5.12
CA GLN A 438 -36.38 15.14 4.30
C GLN A 438 -36.15 16.23 3.26
N VAL A 439 -34.90 16.55 3.05
CA VAL A 439 -34.46 17.51 2.04
C VAL A 439 -33.35 16.90 1.21
N THR A 440 -33.20 17.39 -0.01
CA THR A 440 -32.00 17.15 -0.81
C THR A 440 -31.10 18.37 -0.67
N LEU A 441 -29.81 18.14 -0.52
CA LEU A 441 -28.84 19.22 -0.35
C LEU A 441 -27.56 18.92 -1.12
N SER A 442 -26.85 19.99 -1.51
CA SER A 442 -25.52 19.92 -2.12
C SER A 442 -24.72 21.15 -1.75
N GLY A 443 -23.47 20.95 -1.33
CA GLY A 443 -22.51 22.04 -1.10
C GLY A 443 -22.01 22.60 -2.42
N ARG A 444 -21.90 23.94 -2.50
CA ARG A 444 -21.32 24.60 -3.66
C ARG A 444 -19.81 24.69 -3.46
N GLU A 445 -19.09 23.74 -4.03
CA GLU A 445 -17.64 23.62 -3.86
C GLU A 445 -16.85 24.39 -4.91
N LEU A 446 -15.63 24.75 -4.56
CA LEU A 446 -14.70 25.42 -5.48
C LEU A 446 -13.96 24.39 -6.33
N ASP A 447 -14.14 24.45 -7.63
CA ASP A 447 -13.34 23.75 -8.62
C ASP A 447 -12.33 24.71 -9.27
N GLN A 448 -11.11 24.73 -8.76
CA GLN A 448 -10.04 25.60 -9.28
C GLN A 448 -9.69 25.30 -10.73
N SER A 449 -9.98 24.10 -11.25
CA SER A 449 -9.72 23.74 -12.64
C SER A 449 -10.60 24.52 -13.63
N LYS A 450 -11.76 24.99 -13.16
CA LYS A 450 -12.72 25.78 -13.92
C LYS A 450 -12.46 27.30 -13.86
N LEU A 451 -11.45 27.75 -13.16
CA LEU A 451 -11.01 29.14 -13.18
C LEU A 451 -10.49 29.51 -14.57
N ASP A 452 -10.78 30.76 -15.04
CA ASP A 452 -10.24 31.28 -16.30
C ASP A 452 -8.70 31.18 -16.28
N SER A 453 -8.12 30.76 -17.38
CA SER A 453 -6.67 30.54 -17.50
C SER A 453 -5.83 31.78 -17.18
N ARG A 454 -6.38 32.98 -17.40
CA ARG A 454 -5.75 34.27 -17.06
C ARG A 454 -5.79 34.56 -15.57
N ALA A 455 -6.78 34.03 -14.86
CA ALA A 455 -6.91 34.13 -13.40
C ALA A 455 -6.05 33.11 -12.66
N ARG A 456 -5.60 32.03 -13.31
CA ARG A 456 -4.80 30.97 -12.69
C ARG A 456 -3.37 31.42 -12.45
N THR A 457 -3.16 32.07 -11.33
CA THR A 457 -1.83 32.42 -10.78
C THR A 457 -1.66 31.69 -9.45
N TRP A 458 -0.42 31.48 -9.02
CA TRP A 458 -0.17 30.82 -7.74
C TRP A 458 -0.87 31.53 -6.57
N VAL A 459 -0.93 32.87 -6.58
CA VAL A 459 -1.62 33.65 -5.55
C VAL A 459 -3.12 33.40 -5.61
N ASN A 460 -3.71 33.42 -6.78
CA ASN A 460 -5.14 33.17 -6.92
C ASN A 460 -5.50 31.73 -6.56
N ASP A 461 -4.74 30.74 -7.08
CA ASP A 461 -5.03 29.33 -6.84
C ASP A 461 -4.86 28.93 -5.38
N HIS A 462 -3.95 29.59 -4.62
CA HIS A 462 -3.63 29.13 -3.26
C HIS A 462 -3.97 30.13 -2.14
N LEU A 463 -4.13 31.44 -2.43
CA LEU A 463 -4.35 32.46 -1.39
C LEU A 463 -5.70 33.18 -1.56
N THR A 464 -6.27 33.24 -2.77
CA THR A 464 -7.46 34.04 -3.06
C THR A 464 -8.70 33.14 -3.24
N TYR A 465 -8.64 32.14 -4.12
CA TYR A 465 -9.71 31.17 -4.32
C TYR A 465 -9.44 29.96 -3.45
N THR A 466 -9.86 30.03 -2.19
CA THR A 466 -9.48 29.08 -1.14
C THR A 466 -10.62 28.17 -0.69
N HIS A 467 -11.89 28.52 -1.00
CA HIS A 467 -13.07 27.86 -0.47
C HIS A 467 -14.25 27.91 -1.42
N GLY A 468 -15.17 26.96 -1.27
CA GLY A 468 -16.50 26.99 -1.87
C GLY A 468 -17.43 27.90 -1.07
N TYR A 469 -18.65 28.15 -1.58
CA TYR A 469 -19.53 29.13 -0.96
C TYR A 469 -21.00 28.72 -0.97
N GLY A 470 -21.56 28.45 0.20
CA GLY A 470 -22.95 28.14 0.42
C GLY A 470 -23.36 26.72 -0.03
N ALA A 471 -24.60 26.44 0.17
CA ALA A 471 -25.24 25.21 -0.25
C ALA A 471 -26.62 25.49 -0.83
N VAL A 472 -27.12 24.54 -1.60
CA VAL A 472 -28.52 24.53 -2.03
C VAL A 472 -29.26 23.43 -1.29
N VAL A 473 -30.51 23.71 -0.94
CA VAL A 473 -31.40 22.76 -0.27
C VAL A 473 -32.74 22.81 -0.95
N SER A 474 -33.32 21.68 -1.32
CA SER A 474 -34.68 21.59 -1.84
C SER A 474 -35.49 20.49 -1.16
N ARG A 475 -36.81 20.56 -1.28
CA ARG A 475 -37.72 19.52 -0.76
C ARG A 475 -37.54 18.23 -1.58
N VAL A 476 -37.53 17.07 -0.92
CA VAL A 476 -37.46 15.77 -1.61
C VAL A 476 -38.70 15.48 -2.46
N ASN A 477 -39.86 16.00 -2.04
CA ASN A 477 -41.17 15.74 -2.65
C ASN A 477 -41.77 16.98 -3.33
N GLY A 478 -41.01 18.09 -3.43
CA GLY A 478 -41.49 19.37 -3.97
C GLY A 478 -41.01 19.60 -5.41
N ALA A 479 -41.90 20.18 -6.20
CA ALA A 479 -41.57 20.77 -7.51
C ALA A 479 -42.38 22.06 -7.68
N THR A 480 -41.79 23.03 -8.39
CA THR A 480 -42.50 24.26 -8.80
C THR A 480 -43.52 23.96 -9.91
N SER A 481 -44.36 24.94 -10.25
CA SER A 481 -45.33 24.82 -11.36
C SER A 481 -44.69 24.51 -12.70
N GLU A 482 -43.40 24.91 -12.88
CA GLU A 482 -42.59 24.66 -14.07
C GLU A 482 -41.88 23.29 -14.03
N GLY A 483 -42.07 22.51 -12.96
CA GLY A 483 -41.38 21.21 -12.78
C GLY A 483 -39.92 21.35 -12.36
N LEU A 484 -39.51 22.45 -11.75
CA LEU A 484 -38.18 22.68 -11.21
C LEU A 484 -38.12 22.32 -9.72
N PRO A 485 -36.90 22.11 -9.13
CA PRO A 485 -36.75 21.87 -7.69
C PRO A 485 -37.34 23.02 -6.85
N ASP A 486 -38.07 22.66 -5.77
CA ASP A 486 -38.60 23.63 -4.81
C ASP A 486 -37.50 23.94 -3.78
N PHE A 487 -36.77 25.03 -3.98
CA PHE A 487 -35.62 25.41 -3.16
C PHE A 487 -36.06 25.97 -1.79
N LEU A 488 -35.45 25.48 -0.74
CA LEU A 488 -35.51 26.01 0.63
C LEU A 488 -34.32 26.91 0.95
N VAL A 489 -33.14 26.62 0.33
CA VAL A 489 -31.95 27.46 0.38
C VAL A 489 -31.39 27.56 -1.04
N GLN A 490 -31.13 28.76 -1.52
CA GLN A 490 -30.66 29.05 -2.89
C GLN A 490 -29.77 30.29 -2.93
N ASP A 491 -29.20 30.57 -4.09
CA ASP A 491 -28.46 31.80 -4.47
C ASP A 491 -27.07 31.96 -3.79
N ILE A 492 -26.39 33.06 -4.15
CA ILE A 492 -25.12 33.55 -3.58
C ILE A 492 -25.28 35.04 -3.24
N PRO A 493 -25.24 35.43 -1.94
CA PRO A 493 -25.12 34.59 -0.74
C PRO A 493 -26.35 33.71 -0.53
N PRO A 494 -26.23 32.60 0.24
CA PRO A 494 -27.34 31.68 0.47
C PRO A 494 -28.54 32.39 1.11
N LEU A 495 -29.69 32.31 0.48
CA LEU A 495 -30.96 32.80 0.99
C LEU A 495 -31.85 31.63 1.41
N SER A 496 -32.26 31.61 2.68
CA SER A 496 -33.14 30.59 3.20
C SER A 496 -34.60 31.09 3.26
N VAL A 497 -35.52 30.23 2.83
CA VAL A 497 -36.95 30.47 2.93
C VAL A 497 -37.43 30.27 4.37
N HIS A 498 -36.71 29.46 5.16
CA HIS A 498 -37.09 29.12 6.52
C HIS A 498 -35.96 29.43 7.54
N PRO A 499 -36.28 30.03 8.72
CA PRO A 499 -35.30 30.40 9.73
C PRO A 499 -34.49 29.22 10.27
N ASP A 500 -35.03 27.99 10.27
CA ASP A 500 -34.36 26.78 10.74
C ASP A 500 -33.23 26.31 9.77
N LEU A 501 -33.17 26.86 8.57
CA LEU A 501 -32.20 26.48 7.54
C LEU A 501 -31.21 27.60 7.21
N VAL A 502 -31.09 28.63 8.02
CA VAL A 502 -30.17 29.76 7.76
C VAL A 502 -28.72 29.29 7.87
N ILE A 503 -27.96 29.47 6.78
CA ILE A 503 -26.53 29.25 6.74
C ILE A 503 -25.81 30.50 7.23
N THR A 504 -25.24 30.43 8.44
CA THR A 504 -24.55 31.58 9.07
C THR A 504 -23.09 31.70 8.64
N ARG A 505 -22.48 30.61 8.20
CA ARG A 505 -21.09 30.52 7.69
C ARG A 505 -21.07 29.73 6.41
N PRO A 506 -21.16 30.43 5.28
CA PRO A 506 -21.29 29.78 3.99
C PRO A 506 -19.95 29.29 3.38
N GLU A 507 -18.80 29.67 3.93
CA GLU A 507 -17.47 29.33 3.41
C GLU A 507 -17.18 27.83 3.59
N ILE A 508 -16.93 27.11 2.49
CA ILE A 508 -16.65 25.66 2.45
C ILE A 508 -15.17 25.45 2.14
N TYR A 509 -14.36 25.24 3.17
CA TYR A 509 -12.92 24.96 3.03
C TYR A 509 -12.61 23.47 2.83
N PHE A 510 -13.51 22.59 3.23
CA PHE A 510 -13.39 21.14 3.07
C PHE A 510 -14.53 20.66 2.19
N GLY A 511 -14.20 20.02 1.11
CA GLY A 511 -15.15 19.49 0.16
C GLY A 511 -14.67 18.17 -0.43
N GLU A 512 -15.49 17.59 -1.31
CA GLU A 512 -15.22 16.34 -2.00
C GLU A 512 -14.49 16.56 -3.33
N VAL A 513 -14.63 17.75 -3.93
CA VAL A 513 -13.85 18.17 -5.10
C VAL A 513 -12.41 18.37 -4.66
N GLY A 514 -11.58 17.35 -4.87
CA GLY A 514 -10.18 17.39 -4.50
C GLY A 514 -9.44 18.52 -5.22
N GLY A 515 -8.81 19.42 -4.47
CA GLY A 515 -7.97 20.51 -4.96
C GLY A 515 -6.53 20.39 -4.49
N ASP A 516 -5.69 21.33 -4.92
CA ASP A 516 -4.36 21.52 -4.35
C ASP A 516 -4.47 22.11 -2.94
N TYR A 517 -3.32 22.30 -2.28
CA TYR A 517 -3.27 22.97 -0.98
C TYR A 517 -3.72 24.43 -1.12
N VAL A 518 -4.33 24.95 -0.07
CA VAL A 518 -4.63 26.38 0.08
C VAL A 518 -3.99 26.94 1.35
N LEU A 519 -3.76 28.24 1.33
CA LEU A 519 -3.13 28.98 2.42
C LEU A 519 -4.08 30.12 2.82
N VAL A 520 -4.58 30.04 4.04
CA VAL A 520 -5.56 30.98 4.59
C VAL A 520 -4.95 31.86 5.69
N ARG A 521 -5.64 32.88 6.15
CA ARG A 521 -5.13 33.91 7.08
C ARG A 521 -3.87 34.59 6.55
N THR A 522 -3.79 34.80 5.24
CA THR A 522 -2.68 35.51 4.62
C THR A 522 -2.93 37.02 4.57
N ALA A 523 -2.02 37.78 3.97
CA ALA A 523 -2.29 39.19 3.66
C ALA A 523 -3.21 39.38 2.45
N ALA A 524 -3.28 38.35 1.57
CA ALA A 524 -4.25 38.31 0.50
C ALA A 524 -5.65 38.06 1.08
N LYS A 525 -6.67 38.69 0.49
CA LYS A 525 -8.06 38.51 0.88
C LYS A 525 -8.61 37.26 0.19
N GLU A 526 -9.38 36.47 0.92
CA GLU A 526 -10.03 35.27 0.45
C GLU A 526 -11.35 35.64 -0.23
N PHE A 527 -11.52 35.21 -1.47
CA PHE A 527 -12.63 35.62 -2.33
C PHE A 527 -13.86 34.75 -2.15
N ASP A 528 -14.99 35.36 -1.83
CA ASP A 528 -16.29 34.69 -1.69
C ASP A 528 -17.07 34.75 -3.02
N TYR A 529 -17.50 35.93 -3.41
CA TYR A 529 -18.31 36.12 -4.64
C TYR A 529 -18.27 37.57 -5.15
N GLY A 530 -18.66 37.76 -6.40
CA GLY A 530 -18.81 39.09 -6.99
C GLY A 530 -20.24 39.62 -6.81
N LYS A 531 -20.38 40.83 -6.29
CA LYS A 531 -21.62 41.58 -6.12
C LYS A 531 -21.63 42.82 -7.02
N GLY A 532 -22.24 42.70 -8.19
CA GLY A 532 -22.20 43.75 -9.18
C GLY A 532 -20.77 44.04 -9.65
N ASN A 533 -20.27 45.26 -9.45
CA ASN A 533 -18.89 45.66 -9.77
C ASN A 533 -17.90 45.50 -8.60
N GLU A 534 -18.35 45.03 -7.47
CA GLU A 534 -17.52 44.82 -6.26
C GLU A 534 -17.38 43.33 -5.97
N ASN A 535 -16.30 42.97 -5.30
CA ASN A 535 -16.06 41.61 -4.81
C ASN A 535 -16.25 41.56 -3.29
N VAL A 536 -16.85 40.50 -2.82
CA VAL A 536 -16.97 40.19 -1.39
C VAL A 536 -15.84 39.25 -1.03
N TYR A 537 -15.28 39.45 0.16
CA TYR A 537 -14.14 38.73 0.66
C TYR A 537 -14.38 38.36 2.13
N SER A 538 -13.87 37.22 2.54
CA SER A 538 -13.80 36.77 3.92
C SER A 538 -12.37 36.56 4.39
N THR A 539 -12.24 36.14 5.62
CA THR A 539 -10.99 35.66 6.20
C THR A 539 -11.30 34.41 7.00
N TYR A 540 -10.49 33.39 6.83
CA TYR A 540 -10.63 32.15 7.54
C TYR A 540 -10.66 32.35 9.07
N GLU A 541 -11.74 31.94 9.73
CA GLU A 541 -11.90 32.00 11.18
C GLU A 541 -11.94 30.61 11.84
N GLY A 542 -11.80 29.54 11.05
CA GLY A 542 -11.75 28.17 11.54
C GLY A 542 -10.54 27.89 12.43
N THR A 543 -10.55 26.77 13.10
CA THR A 543 -9.48 26.31 13.99
C THR A 543 -8.55 25.28 13.36
N GLY A 544 -8.97 24.67 12.24
CA GLY A 544 -8.25 23.58 11.58
C GLY A 544 -7.12 24.06 10.69
N GLY A 545 -6.25 23.13 10.32
CA GLY A 545 -5.09 23.33 9.44
C GLY A 545 -3.78 23.56 10.20
N VAL A 546 -2.67 23.48 9.47
CA VAL A 546 -1.33 23.58 10.07
C VAL A 546 -0.77 24.98 9.88
N GLU A 547 -0.46 25.68 10.97
CA GLU A 547 0.19 26.98 10.93
C GLU A 547 1.59 26.91 10.28
N ILE A 548 1.90 27.89 9.41
CA ILE A 548 3.21 28.04 8.78
C ILE A 548 4.03 29.13 9.47
N ASN A 549 4.16 29.03 10.79
CA ASN A 549 4.70 30.06 11.65
C ASN A 549 6.24 30.13 11.74
N SER A 550 6.97 29.27 11.08
CA SER A 550 8.44 29.23 11.14
C SER A 550 9.09 28.96 9.79
N LEU A 551 10.34 29.43 9.63
CA LEU A 551 11.12 29.14 8.44
C LEU A 551 11.27 27.63 8.18
N ALA A 552 11.43 26.83 9.24
CA ALA A 552 11.52 25.38 9.12
C ALA A 552 10.25 24.76 8.52
N ARG A 553 9.05 25.22 8.96
CA ARG A 553 7.79 24.79 8.39
C ARG A 553 7.63 25.27 6.94
N LYS A 554 7.98 26.53 6.63
CA LYS A 554 7.97 27.05 5.25
C LYS A 554 8.86 26.21 4.33
N ILE A 555 10.06 25.82 4.76
CA ILE A 555 10.95 24.95 4.00
C ILE A 555 10.31 23.56 3.81
N ALA A 556 9.81 22.94 4.89
CA ALA A 556 9.20 21.63 4.81
C ALA A 556 8.00 21.59 3.86
N PHE A 557 7.07 22.56 3.97
CA PHE A 557 5.94 22.67 3.06
C PHE A 557 6.35 23.01 1.63
N SER A 558 7.42 23.79 1.43
CA SER A 558 7.97 24.06 0.09
C SER A 558 8.48 22.80 -0.58
N PHE A 559 9.15 21.90 0.15
CA PHE A 559 9.52 20.58 -0.36
C PHE A 559 8.31 19.68 -0.59
N ARG A 560 7.34 19.70 0.34
CA ARG A 560 6.11 18.88 0.23
C ARG A 560 5.29 19.22 -1.01
N PHE A 561 5.12 20.52 -1.30
CA PHE A 561 4.33 21.03 -2.43
C PHE A 561 5.16 21.27 -3.70
N GLY A 562 6.46 21.05 -3.65
CA GLY A 562 7.34 21.21 -4.80
C GLY A 562 7.45 22.66 -5.29
N THR A 563 7.27 23.67 -4.43
CA THR A 563 7.28 25.08 -4.78
C THR A 563 8.14 25.95 -3.87
N LEU A 564 8.97 26.79 -4.43
CA LEU A 564 9.73 27.80 -3.70
C LEU A 564 8.92 29.08 -3.41
N LYS A 565 7.74 29.22 -3.98
CA LYS A 565 6.90 30.41 -3.82
C LYS A 565 6.48 30.63 -2.38
N LEU A 566 6.30 29.56 -1.60
CA LEU A 566 6.07 29.63 -0.15
C LEU A 566 7.19 30.34 0.64
N LEU A 567 8.44 30.22 0.21
CA LEU A 567 9.57 30.87 0.86
C LEU A 567 9.74 32.34 0.45
N LEU A 568 9.28 32.67 -0.78
CA LEU A 568 9.52 33.97 -1.41
C LEU A 568 8.31 34.92 -1.33
N ASN A 569 7.13 34.40 -0.94
CA ASN A 569 5.91 35.19 -0.88
C ASN A 569 5.84 35.97 0.46
N ASN A 570 5.57 37.27 0.38
CA ASN A 570 5.45 38.18 1.51
C ASN A 570 4.05 38.23 2.14
N ASP A 571 3.04 37.63 1.48
CA ASP A 571 1.67 37.59 2.01
C ASP A 571 1.51 36.57 3.15
N LEU A 572 2.48 35.66 3.32
CA LEU A 572 2.47 34.66 4.38
C LEU A 572 2.86 35.27 5.73
N ARG A 573 1.90 35.35 6.62
CA ARG A 573 2.04 35.81 8.01
C ARG A 573 2.43 34.63 8.94
N PRO A 574 2.89 34.90 10.17
CA PRO A 574 3.17 33.86 11.14
C PRO A 574 1.95 33.01 11.53
N ASP A 575 0.77 33.58 11.46
CA ASP A 575 -0.53 32.96 11.73
C ASP A 575 -1.21 32.36 10.49
N SER A 576 -0.56 32.43 9.32
CA SER A 576 -1.05 31.77 8.10
C SER A 576 -1.09 30.28 8.26
N VAL A 577 -2.17 29.68 7.78
CA VAL A 577 -2.49 28.26 7.94
C VAL A 577 -2.48 27.58 6.57
N SER A 578 -1.82 26.44 6.50
CA SER A 578 -1.94 25.54 5.35
C SER A 578 -3.08 24.57 5.57
N TYR A 579 -3.99 24.59 4.63
CA TYR A 579 -5.01 23.57 4.44
C TYR A 579 -4.56 22.63 3.32
N THR A 580 -4.51 21.35 3.65
CA THR A 580 -4.37 20.32 2.61
C THR A 580 -5.58 19.44 2.69
N HIS A 581 -6.21 19.17 1.56
CA HIS A 581 -7.15 18.06 1.52
C HIS A 581 -6.37 16.79 1.88
N LEU A 582 -6.64 16.24 3.06
CA LEU A 582 -6.27 14.87 3.35
C LEU A 582 -7.12 13.99 2.44
N THR A 583 -6.49 13.51 1.38
CA THR A 583 -6.89 12.18 0.95
C THR A 583 -6.59 11.28 2.13
N LEU A 584 -7.60 10.85 2.86
CA LEU A 584 -7.51 9.73 3.77
C LEU A 584 -6.72 8.65 3.05
N PRO A 585 -5.59 8.19 3.59
CA PRO A 585 -4.81 7.19 2.91
C PRO A 585 -5.75 6.04 2.54
N THR A 586 -5.66 5.54 1.33
CA THR A 586 -6.48 4.50 0.71
C THR A 586 -6.59 3.19 1.54
N ILE A 587 -5.98 3.16 2.71
CA ILE A 587 -5.98 2.10 3.72
C ILE A 587 -7.36 1.90 4.37
N LEU A 588 -8.29 2.87 4.26
CA LEU A 588 -9.68 2.73 4.74
C LEU A 588 -10.67 2.35 3.63
N ARG A 589 -10.18 1.98 2.44
CA ARG A 589 -10.99 1.24 1.46
C ARG A 589 -10.93 -0.25 1.80
N VAL A 590 -11.66 -0.64 2.79
CA VAL A 590 -12.07 -2.04 3.00
C VAL A 590 -13.56 -2.13 2.70
#